data_272e75ca0623e032ac1df992635ed5b4
#
_entry.id   272e75ca0623e032ac1df992635ed5b4
#
_cell.length_a   1.000
_cell.length_b   1.000
_cell.length_c   1.000
_cell.angle_alpha   90.00
_cell.angle_beta   90.00
_cell.angle_gamma   90.00
#
_symmetry.space_group_name_H-M   'P 1'
#
loop_
_entity.id
_entity.type
_entity.pdbx_description
1 polymer ?
#
loop_
_entity_poly.entity_id
_entity_poly.type
_entity_poly.pdbx_seq_one_letter_code
_entity_poly.pdbx_strand_id
1 'polypeptide(L)'
;MTAASCPPVSTLTPARVVARVFLPFAAGYFLSYLYRTINAVLSPYLVAELGLNAADLGLLTSVYFISFGAFQLPLGLLLDRFGPRRVEASLLLLAAVGAVLFARSHSAGELILGRALIGLGVSGCLMASFKAFVVWFPTARLPAVNGWVLASGGLGALAATAPVEWALRMTDWRGLFSLLAVLSFLAALALLLAVPERRGEVAAEDLRRQWQGLMAIFRSPLFWRTAPGSVLSQASFLSIQGLWAGPWLRDVAGLDRVAAADGLFWVAAAMVGGFLGMGQLAYRL
;
A
#
# COMPACT_ATOMS: atom_id res chain seq x y z
N MET A 1 -21.37 -32.27 26.70
CA MET A 1 -20.43 -31.28 26.11
C MET A 1 -19.80 -31.95 24.90
N THR A 2 -20.41 -31.79 23.75
CA THR A 2 -19.92 -32.29 22.44
C THR A 2 -18.84 -31.34 21.93
N ALA A 3 -17.64 -31.87 21.82
CA ALA A 3 -16.51 -31.13 21.21
C ALA A 3 -16.90 -30.73 19.77
N ALA A 4 -17.01 -29.44 19.54
CA ALA A 4 -17.18 -28.90 18.19
C ALA A 4 -15.97 -29.29 17.38
N SER A 5 -16.17 -30.15 16.37
CA SER A 5 -15.16 -30.57 15.41
C SER A 5 -14.66 -29.32 14.66
N CYS A 6 -13.38 -29.02 14.87
CA CYS A 6 -12.67 -27.99 14.10
C CYS A 6 -12.80 -28.32 12.59
N PRO A 7 -13.27 -27.39 11.73
CA PRO A 7 -13.40 -27.66 10.30
C PRO A 7 -12.03 -27.97 9.70
N PRO A 8 -11.96 -28.85 8.65
CA PRO A 8 -10.70 -29.34 8.15
C PRO A 8 -9.82 -28.20 7.62
N VAL A 9 -8.56 -28.19 8.09
CA VAL A 9 -7.45 -27.38 7.58
C VAL A 9 -7.44 -27.49 6.05
N SER A 10 -7.33 -26.35 5.38
CA SER A 10 -7.43 -26.16 3.93
C SER A 10 -6.88 -27.33 3.09
N THR A 11 -7.68 -27.77 2.13
CA THR A 11 -7.30 -28.76 1.09
C THR A 11 -6.15 -28.28 0.18
N LEU A 12 -5.66 -27.06 0.37
CA LEU A 12 -4.55 -26.48 -0.39
C LEU A 12 -3.21 -26.80 0.27
N THR A 13 -2.25 -27.27 -0.55
CA THR A 13 -0.86 -27.41 -0.13
C THR A 13 -0.25 -26.04 0.22
N PRO A 14 0.75 -25.96 1.12
CA PRO A 14 1.39 -24.69 1.48
C PRO A 14 1.85 -23.86 0.27
N ALA A 15 2.41 -24.51 -0.76
CA ALA A 15 2.81 -23.84 -2.00
C ALA A 15 1.63 -23.22 -2.76
N ARG A 16 0.46 -23.90 -2.77
CA ARG A 16 -0.75 -23.36 -3.39
C ARG A 16 -1.35 -22.19 -2.60
N VAL A 17 -1.24 -22.20 -1.28
CA VAL A 17 -1.67 -21.05 -0.44
C VAL A 17 -0.78 -19.84 -0.74
N VAL A 18 0.54 -20.01 -0.84
CA VAL A 18 1.44 -18.94 -1.22
C VAL A 18 1.09 -18.41 -2.63
N ALA A 19 0.96 -19.27 -3.62
CA ALA A 19 0.70 -18.85 -5.00
C ALA A 19 -0.68 -18.19 -5.18
N ARG A 20 -1.72 -18.71 -4.53
CA ARG A 20 -3.10 -18.26 -4.76
C ARG A 20 -3.56 -17.18 -3.78
N VAL A 21 -2.93 -17.07 -2.62
CA VAL A 21 -3.33 -16.08 -1.61
C VAL A 21 -2.23 -15.04 -1.41
N PHE A 22 -1.02 -15.47 -1.02
CA PHE A 22 0.04 -14.52 -0.69
C PHE A 22 0.43 -13.64 -1.88
N LEU A 23 0.73 -14.23 -3.05
CA LEU A 23 1.23 -13.47 -4.20
C LEU A 23 0.25 -12.40 -4.72
N PRO A 24 -1.09 -12.66 -4.88
CA PRO A 24 -2.02 -11.63 -5.29
C PRO A 24 -2.10 -10.45 -4.31
N PHE A 25 -2.15 -10.73 -3.01
CA PHE A 25 -2.15 -9.68 -1.98
C PHE A 25 -0.82 -8.91 -1.92
N ALA A 26 0.30 -9.60 -2.04
CA ALA A 26 1.63 -8.99 -2.09
C ALA A 26 1.80 -8.09 -3.33
N ALA A 27 1.24 -8.48 -4.48
CA ALA A 27 1.22 -7.64 -5.68
C ALA A 27 0.41 -6.36 -5.47
N GLY A 28 -0.75 -6.43 -4.81
CA GLY A 28 -1.52 -5.24 -4.43
C GLY A 28 -0.72 -4.30 -3.53
N TYR A 29 -0.04 -4.83 -2.52
CA TYR A 29 0.77 -4.00 -1.61
C TYR A 29 2.04 -3.44 -2.26
N PHE A 30 2.66 -4.19 -3.17
CA PHE A 30 3.73 -3.68 -4.04
C PHE A 30 3.27 -2.45 -4.82
N LEU A 31 2.12 -2.53 -5.51
CA LEU A 31 1.56 -1.41 -6.26
C LEU A 31 1.20 -0.23 -5.35
N SER A 32 0.68 -0.49 -4.15
CA SER A 32 0.38 0.56 -3.16
C SER A 32 1.62 1.39 -2.81
N TYR A 33 2.77 0.76 -2.57
CA TYR A 33 4.01 1.47 -2.28
C TYR A 33 4.61 2.14 -3.50
N LEU A 34 4.53 1.52 -4.66
CA LEU A 34 4.98 2.12 -5.91
C LEU A 34 4.22 3.42 -6.19
N TYR A 35 2.88 3.42 -6.13
CA TYR A 35 2.07 4.63 -6.29
C TYR A 35 2.36 5.70 -5.24
N ARG A 36 2.71 5.30 -4.02
CA ARG A 36 3.03 6.21 -2.91
C ARG A 36 4.30 7.00 -3.17
N THR A 37 5.33 6.34 -3.69
CA THR A 37 6.68 6.91 -3.79
C THR A 37 7.03 7.46 -5.17
N ILE A 38 6.29 7.08 -6.21
CA ILE A 38 6.58 7.45 -7.61
C ILE A 38 6.59 8.96 -7.86
N ASN A 39 5.87 9.76 -7.05
CA ASN A 39 5.82 11.22 -7.22
C ASN A 39 7.19 11.89 -7.14
N ALA A 40 8.09 11.37 -6.32
CA ALA A 40 9.44 11.94 -6.18
C ALA A 40 10.21 11.93 -7.51
N VAL A 41 9.99 10.89 -8.34
CA VAL A 41 10.63 10.76 -9.66
C VAL A 41 9.84 11.50 -10.73
N LEU A 42 8.50 11.55 -10.63
CA LEU A 42 7.64 12.20 -11.64
C LEU A 42 7.63 13.72 -11.58
N SER A 43 7.88 14.30 -10.40
CA SER A 43 7.74 15.75 -10.18
C SER A 43 8.41 16.62 -11.27
N PRO A 44 9.66 16.35 -11.71
CA PRO A 44 10.30 17.18 -12.74
C PRO A 44 9.59 17.12 -14.09
N TYR A 45 9.03 15.97 -14.44
CA TYR A 45 8.32 15.77 -15.71
C TYR A 45 6.99 16.51 -15.72
N LEU A 46 6.26 16.46 -14.60
CA LEU A 46 4.98 17.15 -14.45
C LEU A 46 5.16 18.68 -14.43
N VAL A 47 6.21 19.17 -13.77
CA VAL A 47 6.56 20.59 -13.78
C VAL A 47 6.90 21.07 -15.21
N ALA A 48 7.71 20.30 -15.92
CA ALA A 48 8.17 20.69 -17.26
C ALA A 48 7.01 20.72 -18.28
N GLU A 49 6.06 19.81 -18.18
CA GLU A 49 5.00 19.67 -19.19
C GLU A 49 3.74 20.49 -18.85
N LEU A 50 3.34 20.50 -17.58
CA LEU A 50 2.08 21.11 -17.13
C LEU A 50 2.29 22.42 -16.36
N GLY A 51 3.52 22.85 -16.18
CA GLY A 51 3.85 24.09 -15.49
C GLY A 51 3.46 24.09 -13.99
N LEU A 52 3.45 22.90 -13.36
CA LEU A 52 3.05 22.78 -11.95
C LEU A 52 4.04 23.52 -11.04
N ASN A 53 3.51 24.20 -10.06
CA ASN A 53 4.31 24.82 -9.01
C ASN A 53 4.47 23.90 -7.79
N ALA A 54 5.26 24.31 -6.80
CA ALA A 54 5.53 23.54 -5.60
C ALA A 54 4.26 23.26 -4.77
N ALA A 55 3.28 24.19 -4.78
CA ALA A 55 2.01 24.01 -4.09
C ALA A 55 1.15 22.92 -4.77
N ASP A 56 1.13 22.90 -6.11
CA ASP A 56 0.43 21.85 -6.87
C ASP A 56 1.01 20.46 -6.58
N LEU A 57 2.34 20.33 -6.55
CA LEU A 57 3.01 19.07 -6.20
C LEU A 57 2.73 18.63 -4.76
N GLY A 58 2.73 19.59 -3.83
CA GLY A 58 2.34 19.38 -2.45
C GLY A 58 0.90 18.89 -2.34
N LEU A 59 -0.01 19.51 -3.08
CA LEU A 59 -1.44 19.13 -3.11
C LEU A 59 -1.65 17.75 -3.72
N LEU A 60 -0.98 17.40 -4.83
CA LEU A 60 -1.00 16.08 -5.43
C LEU A 60 -0.59 14.97 -4.44
N THR A 61 0.44 15.25 -3.64
CA THR A 61 0.92 14.30 -2.62
C THR A 61 -0.05 14.24 -1.44
N SER A 62 -0.52 15.40 -0.97
CA SER A 62 -1.41 15.49 0.19
C SER A 62 -2.76 14.84 -0.07
N VAL A 63 -3.36 15.05 -1.24
CA VAL A 63 -4.65 14.48 -1.62
C VAL A 63 -4.60 12.95 -1.65
N TYR A 64 -3.49 12.38 -2.14
CA TYR A 64 -3.28 10.92 -2.08
C TYR A 64 -3.33 10.41 -0.63
N PHE A 65 -2.60 11.05 0.31
CA PHE A 65 -2.58 10.62 1.70
C PHE A 65 -3.88 10.92 2.44
N ILE A 66 -4.56 12.03 2.12
CA ILE A 66 -5.86 12.37 2.70
C ILE A 66 -6.91 11.33 2.31
N SER A 67 -7.02 11.01 1.02
CA SER A 67 -7.97 10.00 0.53
C SER A 67 -7.66 8.60 1.07
N PHE A 68 -6.37 8.22 1.11
CA PHE A 68 -5.89 7.00 1.73
C PHE A 68 -6.28 6.93 3.21
N GLY A 69 -5.98 7.98 3.99
CA GLY A 69 -6.25 8.03 5.43
C GLY A 69 -7.73 8.11 5.78
N ALA A 70 -8.50 8.91 5.06
CA ALA A 70 -9.94 9.05 5.28
C ALA A 70 -10.69 7.73 5.10
N PHE A 71 -10.20 6.87 4.19
CA PHE A 71 -10.83 5.59 3.92
C PHE A 71 -10.47 4.49 4.95
N GLN A 72 -9.50 4.69 5.84
CA GLN A 72 -9.10 3.67 6.83
C GLN A 72 -10.24 3.31 7.80
N LEU A 73 -11.08 4.29 8.19
CA LEU A 73 -12.21 4.02 9.08
C LEU A 73 -13.28 3.13 8.42
N PRO A 74 -13.85 3.46 7.24
CA PRO A 74 -14.82 2.60 6.58
C PRO A 74 -14.21 1.28 6.07
N LEU A 75 -12.91 1.24 5.81
CA LEU A 75 -12.21 0.05 5.32
C LEU A 75 -12.37 -1.15 6.27
N GLY A 76 -12.23 -0.94 7.58
CA GLY A 76 -12.42 -1.99 8.57
C GLY A 76 -13.78 -2.65 8.45
N LEU A 77 -14.84 -1.84 8.37
CA LEU A 77 -16.23 -2.29 8.22
C LEU A 77 -16.44 -3.07 6.91
N LEU A 78 -15.87 -2.58 5.82
CA LEU A 78 -15.97 -3.23 4.51
C LEU A 78 -15.25 -4.58 4.51
N LEU A 79 -14.05 -4.64 5.11
CA LEU A 79 -13.28 -5.88 5.24
C LEU A 79 -14.01 -6.93 6.08
N ASP A 80 -14.73 -6.51 7.14
CA ASP A 80 -15.52 -7.41 7.97
C ASP A 80 -16.75 -7.94 7.24
N ARG A 81 -17.43 -7.07 6.49
CA ARG A 81 -18.67 -7.41 5.80
C ARG A 81 -18.47 -8.19 4.51
N PHE A 82 -17.54 -7.76 3.66
CA PHE A 82 -17.37 -8.28 2.30
C PHE A 82 -16.14 -9.17 2.12
N GLY A 83 -15.26 -9.20 3.13
CA GLY A 83 -14.02 -9.97 3.13
C GLY A 83 -12.87 -9.31 2.34
N PRO A 84 -11.62 -9.71 2.63
CA PRO A 84 -10.42 -9.05 2.11
C PRO A 84 -10.30 -9.15 0.58
N ARG A 85 -10.65 -10.29 -0.01
CA ARG A 85 -10.56 -10.54 -1.46
C ARG A 85 -11.37 -9.54 -2.27
N ARG A 86 -12.66 -9.38 -1.94
CA ARG A 86 -13.57 -8.52 -2.70
C ARG A 86 -13.26 -7.06 -2.50
N VAL A 87 -12.98 -6.67 -1.25
CA VAL A 87 -12.68 -5.29 -0.90
C VAL A 87 -11.41 -4.82 -1.60
N GLU A 88 -10.31 -5.57 -1.48
CA GLU A 88 -9.05 -5.16 -2.12
C GLU A 88 -9.16 -5.17 -3.65
N ALA A 89 -9.81 -6.17 -4.24
CA ALA A 89 -10.01 -6.19 -5.69
C ALA A 89 -10.82 -4.98 -6.18
N SER A 90 -11.92 -4.62 -5.50
CA SER A 90 -12.72 -3.45 -5.86
C SER A 90 -11.93 -2.15 -5.71
N LEU A 91 -11.13 -2.03 -4.66
CA LEU A 91 -10.28 -0.88 -4.43
C LEU A 91 -9.16 -0.78 -5.49
N LEU A 92 -8.52 -1.89 -5.87
CA LEU A 92 -7.51 -1.89 -6.94
C LEU A 92 -8.12 -1.56 -8.31
N LEU A 93 -9.38 -1.93 -8.60
CA LEU A 93 -10.08 -1.46 -9.78
C LEU A 93 -10.28 0.06 -9.75
N LEU A 94 -10.60 0.63 -8.60
CA LEU A 94 -10.69 2.08 -8.43
C LEU A 94 -9.32 2.74 -8.61
N ALA A 95 -8.24 2.13 -8.12
CA ALA A 95 -6.88 2.61 -8.37
C ALA A 95 -6.53 2.57 -9.86
N ALA A 96 -6.94 1.53 -10.58
CA ALA A 96 -6.75 1.43 -12.03
C ALA A 96 -7.47 2.55 -12.78
N VAL A 97 -8.73 2.85 -12.42
CA VAL A 97 -9.47 3.99 -12.97
C VAL A 97 -8.77 5.31 -12.67
N GLY A 98 -8.32 5.50 -11.43
CA GLY A 98 -7.55 6.68 -11.04
C GLY A 98 -6.25 6.84 -11.83
N ALA A 99 -5.55 5.74 -12.10
CA ALA A 99 -4.33 5.73 -12.90
C ALA A 99 -4.59 6.06 -14.39
N VAL A 100 -5.70 5.55 -14.96
CA VAL A 100 -6.13 5.94 -16.31
C VAL A 100 -6.47 7.43 -16.38
N LEU A 101 -7.19 7.95 -15.39
CA LEU A 101 -7.51 9.37 -15.31
C LEU A 101 -6.23 10.21 -15.21
N PHE A 102 -5.31 9.81 -14.35
CA PHE A 102 -4.01 10.47 -14.22
C PHE A 102 -3.24 10.46 -15.54
N ALA A 103 -3.17 9.31 -16.23
CA ALA A 103 -2.47 9.17 -17.51
C ALA A 103 -3.05 10.06 -18.63
N ARG A 104 -4.34 10.37 -18.56
CA ARG A 104 -5.05 11.19 -19.56
C ARG A 104 -5.17 12.67 -19.15
N SER A 105 -4.59 13.06 -18.03
CA SER A 105 -4.73 14.42 -17.50
C SER A 105 -4.03 15.46 -18.34
N HIS A 106 -4.66 16.61 -18.49
CA HIS A 106 -4.14 17.81 -19.14
C HIS A 106 -4.15 19.04 -18.21
N SER A 107 -4.61 18.86 -16.99
CA SER A 107 -4.70 19.92 -15.97
C SER A 107 -4.32 19.41 -14.58
N ALA A 108 -3.90 20.33 -13.69
CA ALA A 108 -3.60 20.02 -12.28
C ALA A 108 -4.82 19.40 -11.57
N GLY A 109 -6.04 19.89 -11.88
CA GLY A 109 -7.27 19.36 -11.26
C GLY A 109 -7.53 17.89 -11.59
N GLU A 110 -7.32 17.49 -12.84
CA GLU A 110 -7.47 16.09 -13.26
C GLU A 110 -6.41 15.18 -12.62
N LEU A 111 -5.15 15.67 -12.51
CA LEU A 111 -4.10 14.96 -11.80
C LEU A 111 -4.45 14.74 -10.34
N ILE A 112 -4.96 15.78 -9.65
CA ILE A 112 -5.39 15.74 -8.27
C ILE A 112 -6.51 14.70 -8.08
N LEU A 113 -7.51 14.69 -8.96
CA LEU A 113 -8.59 13.71 -8.90
C LEU A 113 -8.07 12.28 -9.15
N GLY A 114 -7.19 12.09 -10.13
CA GLY A 114 -6.53 10.80 -10.37
C GLY A 114 -5.77 10.32 -9.14
N ARG A 115 -5.03 11.21 -8.47
CA ARG A 115 -4.31 10.90 -7.23
C ARG A 115 -5.23 10.56 -6.06
N ALA A 116 -6.36 11.26 -5.91
CA ALA A 116 -7.36 10.95 -4.89
C ALA A 116 -7.90 9.52 -5.07
N LEU A 117 -8.27 9.16 -6.29
CA LEU A 117 -8.78 7.83 -6.63
C LEU A 117 -7.72 6.73 -6.43
N ILE A 118 -6.47 6.99 -6.84
CA ILE A 118 -5.37 6.05 -6.61
C ILE A 118 -5.15 5.86 -5.10
N GLY A 119 -5.03 6.95 -4.32
CA GLY A 119 -4.82 6.89 -2.87
C GLY A 119 -5.91 6.11 -2.15
N LEU A 120 -7.18 6.36 -2.49
CA LEU A 120 -8.32 5.61 -1.99
C LEU A 120 -8.24 4.15 -2.44
N GLY A 121 -7.95 3.90 -3.71
CA GLY A 121 -7.92 2.57 -4.30
C GLY A 121 -6.83 1.64 -3.75
N VAL A 122 -5.71 2.17 -3.28
CA VAL A 122 -4.63 1.37 -2.67
C VAL A 122 -4.66 1.36 -1.14
N SER A 123 -5.61 2.04 -0.51
CA SER A 123 -5.70 2.20 0.95
C SER A 123 -5.92 0.88 1.69
N GLY A 124 -6.56 -0.09 1.03
CA GLY A 124 -6.92 -1.39 1.60
C GLY A 124 -5.83 -2.44 1.56
N CYS A 125 -4.79 -2.30 0.72
CA CYS A 125 -3.89 -3.39 0.35
C CYS A 125 -3.20 -4.06 1.55
N LEU A 126 -2.72 -3.31 2.55
CA LEU A 126 -2.07 -3.91 3.72
C LEU A 126 -3.06 -4.58 4.66
N MET A 127 -4.15 -3.89 5.01
CA MET A 127 -5.11 -4.39 5.99
C MET A 127 -5.88 -5.60 5.44
N ALA A 128 -6.21 -5.60 4.15
CA ALA A 128 -6.80 -6.76 3.49
C ALA A 128 -5.85 -7.95 3.46
N SER A 129 -4.56 -7.71 3.19
CA SER A 129 -3.51 -8.75 3.24
C SER A 129 -3.43 -9.37 4.63
N PHE A 130 -3.31 -8.57 5.70
CA PHE A 130 -3.23 -9.07 7.06
C PHE A 130 -4.48 -9.88 7.44
N LYS A 131 -5.66 -9.38 7.10
CA LYS A 131 -6.91 -10.09 7.35
C LYS A 131 -6.99 -11.42 6.59
N ALA A 132 -6.57 -11.46 5.33
CA ALA A 132 -6.50 -12.69 4.55
C ALA A 132 -5.52 -13.69 5.18
N PHE A 133 -4.34 -13.23 5.62
CA PHE A 133 -3.31 -14.12 6.15
C PHE A 133 -3.71 -14.77 7.48
N VAL A 134 -4.44 -14.07 8.34
CA VAL A 134 -5.00 -14.68 9.57
C VAL A 134 -5.92 -15.86 9.26
N VAL A 135 -6.65 -15.82 8.14
CA VAL A 135 -7.57 -16.89 7.72
C VAL A 135 -6.85 -18.07 7.06
N TRP A 136 -5.72 -17.81 6.37
CA TRP A 136 -5.08 -18.79 5.50
C TRP A 136 -3.78 -19.38 6.05
N PHE A 137 -3.11 -18.70 6.97
CA PHE A 137 -1.83 -19.16 7.53
C PHE A 137 -1.95 -19.50 9.02
N PRO A 138 -1.19 -20.49 9.51
CA PRO A 138 -1.10 -20.78 10.93
C PRO A 138 -0.56 -19.57 11.71
N THR A 139 -1.09 -19.35 12.92
CA THR A 139 -0.73 -18.21 13.78
C THR A 139 0.78 -18.07 13.98
N ALA A 140 1.49 -19.19 14.17
CA ALA A 140 2.95 -19.21 14.31
C ALA A 140 3.70 -18.66 13.10
N ARG A 141 3.12 -18.70 11.87
CA ARG A 141 3.76 -18.18 10.66
C ARG A 141 3.38 -16.74 10.33
N LEU A 142 2.40 -16.17 10.99
CA LEU A 142 1.93 -14.82 10.70
C LEU A 142 3.02 -13.74 10.77
N PRO A 143 3.95 -13.74 11.77
CA PRO A 143 5.02 -12.74 11.80
C PRO A 143 5.89 -12.77 10.54
N ALA A 144 6.27 -13.97 10.09
CA ALA A 144 7.09 -14.13 8.88
C ALA A 144 6.31 -13.72 7.62
N VAL A 145 5.06 -14.17 7.46
CA VAL A 145 4.22 -13.83 6.29
C VAL A 145 3.95 -12.33 6.23
N ASN A 146 3.71 -11.68 7.38
CA ASN A 146 3.55 -10.24 7.47
C ASN A 146 4.87 -9.50 7.13
N GLY A 147 6.01 -10.01 7.55
CA GLY A 147 7.32 -9.49 7.14
C GLY A 147 7.52 -9.57 5.61
N TRP A 148 7.13 -10.67 4.99
CA TRP A 148 7.23 -10.84 3.55
C TRP A 148 6.30 -9.90 2.75
N VAL A 149 5.08 -9.66 3.21
CA VAL A 149 4.20 -8.68 2.52
C VAL A 149 4.72 -7.26 2.71
N LEU A 150 5.23 -6.90 3.89
CA LEU A 150 5.87 -5.60 4.09
C LEU A 150 7.09 -5.41 3.19
N ALA A 151 7.90 -6.47 3.01
CA ALA A 151 9.02 -6.47 2.07
C ALA A 151 8.55 -6.29 0.61
N SER A 152 7.41 -6.87 0.21
CA SER A 152 6.86 -6.62 -1.13
C SER A 152 6.51 -5.15 -1.36
N GLY A 153 6.00 -4.45 -0.32
CA GLY A 153 5.83 -3.00 -0.37
C GLY A 153 7.16 -2.26 -0.52
N GLY A 154 8.20 -2.69 0.22
CA GLY A 154 9.55 -2.17 0.06
C GLY A 154 10.11 -2.35 -1.36
N LEU A 155 9.86 -3.50 -1.99
CA LEU A 155 10.19 -3.72 -3.40
C LEU A 155 9.41 -2.77 -4.33
N GLY A 156 8.15 -2.46 -4.00
CA GLY A 156 7.37 -1.43 -4.70
C GLY A 156 8.00 -0.04 -4.60
N ALA A 157 8.50 0.34 -3.41
CA ALA A 157 9.24 1.58 -3.23
C ALA A 157 10.55 1.60 -4.03
N LEU A 158 11.29 0.48 -4.05
CA LEU A 158 12.49 0.33 -4.88
C LEU A 158 12.18 0.48 -6.38
N ALA A 159 11.11 -0.17 -6.84
CA ALA A 159 10.68 -0.08 -8.23
C ALA A 159 10.30 1.36 -8.64
N ALA A 160 9.84 2.18 -7.70
CA ALA A 160 9.50 3.58 -7.94
C ALA A 160 10.72 4.52 -8.08
N THR A 161 11.94 4.03 -7.93
CA THR A 161 13.19 4.78 -8.06
C THR A 161 13.83 4.58 -9.44
N ALA A 162 15.03 4.01 -9.51
CA ALA A 162 15.76 3.78 -10.74
C ALA A 162 14.96 3.02 -11.84
N PRO A 163 14.16 1.98 -11.55
CA PRO A 163 13.37 1.32 -12.58
C PRO A 163 12.33 2.23 -13.23
N VAL A 164 11.66 3.08 -12.44
CA VAL A 164 10.69 4.06 -12.98
C VAL A 164 11.43 5.12 -13.81
N GLU A 165 12.57 5.64 -13.36
CA GLU A 165 13.37 6.59 -14.13
C GLU A 165 13.83 5.98 -15.45
N TRP A 166 14.24 4.71 -15.45
CA TRP A 166 14.59 3.99 -16.67
C TRP A 166 13.38 3.82 -17.62
N ALA A 167 12.22 3.48 -17.08
CA ALA A 167 10.99 3.36 -17.85
C ALA A 167 10.58 4.71 -18.49
N LEU A 168 10.78 5.84 -17.78
CA LEU A 168 10.50 7.18 -18.27
C LEU A 168 11.45 7.64 -19.41
N ARG A 169 12.57 6.95 -19.61
CA ARG A 169 13.42 7.15 -20.80
C ARG A 169 12.90 6.44 -22.05
N MET A 170 12.05 5.41 -21.85
CA MET A 170 11.48 4.61 -22.94
C MET A 170 10.05 5.05 -23.27
N THR A 171 9.36 5.63 -22.31
CA THR A 171 7.98 6.13 -22.47
C THR A 171 7.82 7.43 -21.69
N ASP A 172 6.72 8.11 -21.87
CA ASP A 172 6.36 9.27 -21.06
C ASP A 172 5.66 8.84 -19.75
N TRP A 173 5.39 9.80 -18.87
CA TRP A 173 4.68 9.54 -17.61
C TRP A 173 3.24 9.05 -17.85
N ARG A 174 2.61 9.40 -18.97
CA ARG A 174 1.27 8.91 -19.36
C ARG A 174 1.30 7.43 -19.70
N GLY A 175 2.28 6.99 -20.48
CA GLY A 175 2.50 5.58 -20.80
C GLY A 175 2.80 4.76 -19.55
N LEU A 176 3.63 5.30 -18.64
CA LEU A 176 3.90 4.66 -17.34
C LEU A 176 2.63 4.47 -16.50
N PHE A 177 1.78 5.50 -16.35
CA PHE A 177 0.53 5.39 -15.60
C PHE A 177 -0.50 4.49 -16.29
N SER A 178 -0.50 4.44 -17.62
CA SER A 178 -1.30 3.48 -18.37
C SER A 178 -0.87 2.03 -18.08
N LEU A 179 0.43 1.77 -18.01
CA LEU A 179 0.98 0.47 -17.58
C LEU A 179 0.58 0.14 -16.14
N LEU A 180 0.70 1.10 -15.21
CA LEU A 180 0.31 0.91 -13.82
C LEU A 180 -1.19 0.65 -13.66
N ALA A 181 -2.02 1.27 -14.49
CA ALA A 181 -3.46 0.98 -14.54
C ALA A 181 -3.74 -0.48 -14.95
N VAL A 182 -3.05 -0.97 -15.99
CA VAL A 182 -3.15 -2.37 -16.42
C VAL A 182 -2.67 -3.31 -15.32
N LEU A 183 -1.55 -3.03 -14.67
CA LEU A 183 -1.02 -3.84 -13.57
C LEU A 183 -1.98 -3.87 -12.37
N SER A 184 -2.61 -2.74 -12.03
CA SER A 184 -3.62 -2.67 -10.97
C SER A 184 -4.86 -3.48 -11.31
N PHE A 185 -5.31 -3.41 -12.57
CA PHE A 185 -6.42 -4.22 -13.06
C PHE A 185 -6.10 -5.72 -13.02
N LEU A 186 -4.90 -6.12 -13.47
CA LEU A 186 -4.45 -7.52 -13.42
C LEU A 186 -4.31 -8.03 -11.98
N ALA A 187 -3.84 -7.21 -11.05
CA ALA A 187 -3.77 -7.55 -9.62
C ALA A 187 -5.18 -7.74 -9.04
N ALA A 188 -6.13 -6.87 -9.37
CA ALA A 188 -7.53 -7.03 -8.97
C ALA A 188 -8.13 -8.32 -9.54
N LEU A 189 -7.87 -8.62 -10.80
CA LEU A 189 -8.33 -9.84 -11.45
C LEU A 189 -7.69 -11.09 -10.81
N ALA A 190 -6.41 -11.04 -10.51
CA ALA A 190 -5.70 -12.12 -9.81
C ALA A 190 -6.32 -12.38 -8.43
N LEU A 191 -6.66 -11.35 -7.67
CA LEU A 191 -7.39 -11.49 -6.40
C LEU A 191 -8.73 -12.19 -6.62
N LEU A 192 -9.51 -11.77 -7.61
CA LEU A 192 -10.85 -12.33 -7.88
C LEU A 192 -10.81 -13.76 -8.41
N LEU A 193 -9.79 -14.14 -9.18
CA LEU A 193 -9.75 -15.45 -9.83
C LEU A 193 -8.91 -16.48 -9.03
N ALA A 194 -7.79 -16.05 -8.45
CA ALA A 194 -6.86 -16.98 -7.80
C ALA A 194 -7.18 -17.22 -6.34
N VAL A 195 -7.62 -16.18 -5.59
CA VAL A 195 -7.88 -16.30 -4.15
C VAL A 195 -9.20 -17.01 -3.92
N PRO A 196 -9.23 -18.18 -3.25
CA PRO A 196 -10.49 -18.85 -2.96
C PRO A 196 -11.33 -18.07 -1.95
N GLU A 197 -12.63 -18.11 -2.08
CA GLU A 197 -13.52 -17.45 -1.14
C GLU A 197 -13.59 -18.27 0.15
N ARG A 198 -13.05 -17.72 1.23
CA ARG A 198 -13.29 -18.19 2.59
C ARG A 198 -14.02 -17.09 3.34
N ARG A 199 -15.27 -17.34 3.66
CA ARG A 199 -15.96 -16.52 4.66
C ARG A 199 -15.40 -16.96 6.01
N GLY A 200 -14.62 -16.10 6.65
CA GLY A 200 -14.32 -16.30 8.07
C GLY A 200 -15.66 -16.34 8.82
N GLU A 201 -15.78 -17.22 9.80
CA GLU A 201 -16.94 -17.30 10.70
C GLU A 201 -17.06 -16.07 11.63
N VAL A 202 -16.34 -15.01 11.37
CA VAL A 202 -16.52 -13.76 12.09
C VAL A 202 -17.87 -13.22 11.62
N ALA A 203 -18.91 -13.54 12.40
CA ALA A 203 -20.22 -12.93 12.28
C ALA A 203 -20.00 -11.41 12.16
N ALA A 204 -20.55 -10.81 11.10
CA ALA A 204 -20.49 -9.37 10.92
C ALA A 204 -21.02 -8.74 12.22
N GLU A 205 -20.10 -8.25 13.07
CA GLU A 205 -20.49 -7.57 14.29
C GLU A 205 -21.37 -6.38 13.91
N ASP A 206 -22.41 -6.16 14.69
CA ASP A 206 -23.30 -5.03 14.50
C ASP A 206 -22.48 -3.74 14.42
N LEU A 207 -22.72 -2.93 13.39
CA LEU A 207 -22.08 -1.62 13.16
C LEU A 207 -22.03 -0.78 14.44
N ARG A 208 -23.06 -0.90 15.29
CA ARG A 208 -23.14 -0.23 16.57
C ARG A 208 -22.06 -0.71 17.55
N ARG A 209 -21.78 -2.01 17.59
CA ARG A 209 -20.69 -2.56 18.42
C ARG A 209 -19.31 -2.15 17.94
N GLN A 210 -19.10 -2.17 16.65
CA GLN A 210 -17.82 -1.72 16.06
C GLN A 210 -17.58 -0.23 16.34
N TRP A 211 -18.62 0.62 16.20
CA TRP A 211 -18.54 2.03 16.55
C TRP A 211 -18.27 2.26 18.05
N GLN A 212 -18.92 1.49 18.92
CA GLN A 212 -18.66 1.53 20.37
C GLN A 212 -17.22 1.12 20.70
N GLY A 213 -16.68 0.08 20.03
CA GLY A 213 -15.29 -0.34 20.15
C GLY A 213 -14.30 0.77 19.72
N LEU A 214 -14.58 1.44 18.60
CA LEU A 214 -13.78 2.57 18.12
C LEU A 214 -13.79 3.73 19.15
N MET A 215 -14.96 4.09 19.65
CA MET A 215 -15.08 5.14 20.67
C MET A 215 -14.39 4.77 21.98
N ALA A 216 -14.40 3.51 22.38
CA ALA A 216 -13.67 3.04 23.55
C ALA A 216 -12.15 3.22 23.39
N ILE A 217 -11.60 2.95 22.20
CA ILE A 217 -10.18 3.20 21.88
C ILE A 217 -9.86 4.68 22.01
N PHE A 218 -10.64 5.56 21.38
CA PHE A 218 -10.42 7.01 21.44
C PHE A 218 -10.59 7.62 22.84
N ARG A 219 -11.35 6.95 23.73
CA ARG A 219 -11.49 7.32 25.15
C ARG A 219 -10.38 6.77 26.04
N SER A 220 -9.56 5.85 25.53
CA SER A 220 -8.50 5.22 26.30
C SER A 220 -7.32 6.18 26.53
N PRO A 221 -6.88 6.40 27.79
CA PRO A 221 -5.67 7.19 28.06
C PRO A 221 -4.41 6.56 27.46
N LEU A 222 -4.36 5.24 27.36
CA LEU A 222 -3.24 4.52 26.74
C LEU A 222 -3.09 4.88 25.26
N PHE A 223 -4.21 5.00 24.53
CA PHE A 223 -4.20 5.45 23.14
C PHE A 223 -3.54 6.81 23.00
N TRP A 224 -3.94 7.80 23.79
CA TRP A 224 -3.39 9.15 23.71
C TRP A 224 -1.96 9.30 24.21
N ARG A 225 -1.47 8.35 25.00
CA ARG A 225 -0.04 8.30 25.40
C ARG A 225 0.85 7.73 24.30
N THR A 226 0.36 6.83 23.46
CA THR A 226 1.16 6.11 22.46
C THR A 226 0.94 6.60 21.03
N ALA A 227 -0.30 6.97 20.68
CA ALA A 227 -0.67 7.36 19.32
C ALA A 227 0.09 8.58 18.80
N PRO A 228 0.27 9.69 19.54
CA PRO A 228 0.99 10.86 19.02
C PRO A 228 2.43 10.53 18.62
N GLY A 229 3.16 9.76 19.44
CA GLY A 229 4.53 9.34 19.12
C GLY A 229 4.59 8.45 17.88
N SER A 230 3.67 7.50 17.76
CA SER A 230 3.57 6.62 16.59
C SER A 230 3.21 7.39 15.32
N VAL A 231 2.25 8.33 15.42
CA VAL A 231 1.83 9.18 14.29
C VAL A 231 2.97 10.07 13.83
N LEU A 232 3.66 10.77 14.76
CA LEU A 232 4.78 11.64 14.43
C LEU A 232 5.93 10.85 13.78
N SER A 233 6.30 9.70 14.34
CA SER A 233 7.35 8.84 13.78
C SER A 233 7.01 8.40 12.36
N GLN A 234 5.79 7.92 12.14
CA GLN A 234 5.36 7.45 10.84
C GLN A 234 5.20 8.60 9.81
N ALA A 235 4.67 9.74 10.24
CA ALA A 235 4.53 10.92 9.39
C ALA A 235 5.90 11.47 8.97
N SER A 236 6.86 11.55 9.90
CA SER A 236 8.23 11.97 9.61
C SER A 236 8.92 11.02 8.63
N PHE A 237 8.81 9.71 8.86
CA PHE A 237 9.37 8.70 7.96
C PHE A 237 8.79 8.83 6.55
N LEU A 238 7.47 8.91 6.42
CA LEU A 238 6.79 9.04 5.12
C LEU A 238 7.13 10.36 4.42
N SER A 239 7.21 11.46 5.16
CA SER A 239 7.55 12.78 4.63
C SER A 239 8.98 12.81 4.09
N ILE A 240 9.94 12.27 4.86
CA ILE A 240 11.34 12.21 4.46
C ILE A 240 11.48 11.29 3.25
N GLN A 241 11.01 10.05 3.34
CA GLN A 241 11.19 9.05 2.28
C GLN A 241 10.42 9.40 1.00
N GLY A 242 9.19 9.91 1.14
CA GLY A 242 8.30 10.12 0.00
C GLY A 242 8.48 11.46 -0.73
N LEU A 243 9.10 12.47 -0.08
CA LEU A 243 9.20 13.81 -0.66
C LEU A 243 10.55 14.49 -0.44
N TRP A 244 11.02 14.58 0.82
CA TRP A 244 12.12 15.48 1.18
C TRP A 244 13.53 14.89 1.01
N ALA A 245 13.70 13.58 1.04
CA ALA A 245 15.03 12.98 0.93
C ALA A 245 15.69 13.28 -0.43
N GLY A 246 14.94 13.25 -1.53
CA GLY A 246 15.46 13.56 -2.84
C GLY A 246 15.98 15.00 -2.98
N PRO A 247 15.16 16.03 -2.74
CA PRO A 247 15.60 17.42 -2.70
C PRO A 247 16.76 17.65 -1.74
N TRP A 248 16.70 17.11 -0.53
CA TRP A 248 17.78 17.29 0.45
C TRP A 248 19.11 16.72 -0.03
N LEU A 249 19.12 15.54 -0.62
CA LEU A 249 20.34 14.92 -1.16
C LEU A 249 20.95 15.76 -2.30
N ARG A 250 20.13 16.41 -3.13
CA ARG A 250 20.58 17.25 -4.23
C ARG A 250 20.97 18.66 -3.77
N ASP A 251 20.08 19.33 -3.04
CA ASP A 251 20.16 20.78 -2.81
C ASP A 251 21.00 21.10 -1.58
N VAL A 252 21.08 20.19 -0.60
CA VAL A 252 21.83 20.37 0.66
C VAL A 252 23.09 19.53 0.67
N ALA A 253 23.02 18.24 0.32
CA ALA A 253 24.19 17.37 0.27
C ALA A 253 25.01 17.52 -1.03
N GLY A 254 24.51 18.27 -2.02
CA GLY A 254 25.23 18.55 -3.26
C GLY A 254 25.43 17.35 -4.19
N LEU A 255 24.63 16.29 -4.02
CA LEU A 255 24.74 15.11 -4.85
C LEU A 255 24.09 15.35 -6.22
N ASP A 256 24.70 14.77 -7.26
CA ASP A 256 24.08 14.74 -8.57
C ASP A 256 22.83 13.84 -8.60
N ARG A 257 22.09 13.85 -9.71
CA ARG A 257 20.86 13.06 -9.87
C ARG A 257 21.08 11.56 -9.64
N VAL A 258 22.18 11.02 -10.11
CA VAL A 258 22.47 9.59 -10.05
C VAL A 258 22.81 9.20 -8.62
N ALA A 259 23.73 9.93 -7.98
CA ALA A 259 24.12 9.67 -6.58
C ALA A 259 22.95 9.87 -5.60
N ALA A 260 22.05 10.83 -5.84
CA ALA A 260 20.84 11.01 -5.05
C ALA A 260 19.87 9.83 -5.23
N ALA A 261 19.70 9.33 -6.45
CA ALA A 261 18.87 8.15 -6.71
C ALA A 261 19.45 6.88 -6.07
N ASP A 262 20.77 6.70 -6.11
CA ASP A 262 21.46 5.60 -5.43
C ASP A 262 21.28 5.68 -3.90
N GLY A 263 21.37 6.87 -3.32
CA GLY A 263 21.10 7.09 -1.90
C GLY A 263 19.68 6.66 -1.51
N LEU A 264 18.67 7.06 -2.30
CA LEU A 264 17.26 6.66 -2.09
C LEU A 264 17.06 5.15 -2.28
N PHE A 265 17.78 4.54 -3.22
CA PHE A 265 17.76 3.09 -3.41
C PHE A 265 18.24 2.35 -2.16
N TRP A 266 19.36 2.77 -1.56
CA TRP A 266 19.88 2.14 -0.36
C TRP A 266 18.97 2.32 0.86
N VAL A 267 18.29 3.47 1.00
CA VAL A 267 17.27 3.68 2.04
C VAL A 267 16.11 2.67 1.88
N ALA A 268 15.62 2.49 0.66
CA ALA A 268 14.54 1.54 0.39
C ALA A 268 15.01 0.08 0.54
N ALA A 269 16.25 -0.24 0.14
CA ALA A 269 16.84 -1.57 0.32
C ALA A 269 16.99 -1.94 1.81
N ALA A 270 17.45 -1.00 2.63
CA ALA A 270 17.55 -1.18 4.09
C ALA A 270 16.17 -1.42 4.72
N MET A 271 15.12 -0.75 4.24
CA MET A 271 13.74 -0.97 4.69
C MET A 271 13.28 -2.41 4.38
N VAL A 272 13.54 -2.91 3.15
CA VAL A 272 13.22 -4.30 2.79
C VAL A 272 13.94 -5.29 3.69
N GLY A 273 15.26 -5.09 3.88
CA GLY A 273 16.08 -5.92 4.77
C GLY A 273 15.55 -5.92 6.20
N GLY A 274 15.16 -4.76 6.71
CA GLY A 274 14.58 -4.59 8.04
C GLY A 274 13.27 -5.36 8.20
N PHE A 275 12.35 -5.27 7.25
CA PHE A 275 11.08 -6.01 7.30
C PHE A 275 11.27 -7.52 7.27
N LEU A 276 12.17 -8.02 6.43
CA LEU A 276 12.49 -9.45 6.37
C LEU A 276 13.19 -9.92 7.64
N GLY A 277 14.17 -9.18 8.12
CA GLY A 277 14.93 -9.50 9.32
C GLY A 277 14.05 -9.53 10.56
N MET A 278 13.25 -8.50 10.79
CA MET A 278 12.33 -8.43 11.93
C MET A 278 11.22 -9.49 11.85
N GLY A 279 10.69 -9.76 10.66
CA GLY A 279 9.69 -10.82 10.47
C GLY A 279 10.24 -12.21 10.80
N GLN A 280 11.48 -12.50 10.40
CA GLN A 280 12.16 -13.76 10.72
C GLN A 280 12.56 -13.87 12.18
N LEU A 281 13.04 -12.78 12.79
CA LEU A 281 13.38 -12.75 14.20
C LEU A 281 12.14 -13.02 15.07
N ALA A 282 11.04 -12.32 14.79
CA ALA A 282 9.78 -12.51 15.51
C ALA A 282 9.14 -13.90 15.29
N TYR A 283 9.48 -14.59 14.21
CA TYR A 283 9.06 -15.98 13.99
C TYR A 283 9.86 -16.98 14.85
N ARG A 284 11.13 -16.66 15.18
CA ARG A 284 12.01 -17.54 15.97
C ARG A 284 11.85 -17.36 17.48
N LEU A 285 11.32 -16.23 17.93
CA LEU A 285 11.00 -15.94 19.35
C LEU A 285 9.62 -16.46 19.72
#